data_0608bfe7f8d5c9147957e4becfafe684
#
_entry.id   0608bfe7f8d5c9147957e4becfafe684
#
_cell.length_a   1.000
_cell.length_b   1.000
_cell.length_c   1.000
_cell.angle_alpha   90.00
_cell.angle_beta   90.00
_cell.angle_gamma   90.00
#
_symmetry.space_group_name_H-M   'P 1'
#
loop_
_entity.id
_entity.type
_entity.pdbx_description
1 polymer ?
#
loop_
_entity_poly.entity_id
_entity_poly.type
_entity_poly.pdbx_seq_one_letter_code
_entity_poly.pdbx_strand_id
1 'polypeptide(L)'
;MDPQTTELPILRLALAGFTPAEQEIIGIAAAQASEGLSWRVSPSLNDADALFINGRCAAPWEAGGVRVNPSAPGVPAVCIDLNDWQRPLAFSVPLAIAGLASGDSFDLLKPQSVVTVLRKFGGWLRPMAVQFWLASRIVKERLDLASSVYHISVDGRLQAVVSRRNGIGVLPIADPSRLASAVWARRPGLADEIPGHFVQTGLAEALWQYAMRTTRDLLPTYFRSGPIYWCRAPQLPQRMFRDSHLLIVRELAHAPASYADLGRRTGLAESVLTRDLAALRLVGAVTQDRKQALRFAVQPSGNANQGSHAAGFPPNGAALKPTPRGTGVPLGDKTAPAPLAPQSA
;
A
#
# COMPACT_ATOMS: atom_id res chain seq x y z
N MET A 1 -25.56 -10.67 20.98
CA MET A 1 -24.35 -10.45 20.19
C MET A 1 -24.81 -10.01 18.82
N ASP A 2 -24.69 -8.71 18.53
CA ASP A 2 -25.04 -8.21 17.21
C ASP A 2 -24.20 -8.92 16.14
N PRO A 3 -24.81 -9.35 15.02
CA PRO A 3 -24.05 -9.89 13.90
C PRO A 3 -23.09 -8.80 13.47
N GLN A 4 -21.79 -8.97 13.81
CA GLN A 4 -20.77 -8.00 13.47
C GLN A 4 -20.75 -7.88 11.95
N THR A 5 -21.34 -6.81 11.45
CA THR A 5 -21.24 -6.44 10.05
C THR A 5 -19.76 -6.42 9.71
N THR A 6 -19.31 -7.38 8.95
CA THR A 6 -17.92 -7.52 8.54
C THR A 6 -17.58 -6.27 7.74
N GLU A 7 -16.67 -5.46 8.25
CA GLU A 7 -16.22 -4.26 7.56
C GLU A 7 -15.44 -4.66 6.30
N LEU A 8 -15.83 -4.10 5.16
CA LEU A 8 -15.18 -4.37 3.88
C LEU A 8 -14.08 -3.33 3.61
N PRO A 9 -12.90 -3.76 3.12
CA PRO A 9 -11.87 -2.82 2.70
C PRO A 9 -12.34 -2.01 1.50
N ILE A 10 -12.06 -0.71 1.52
CA ILE A 10 -12.26 0.17 0.38
C ILE A 10 -11.07 -0.01 -0.57
N LEU A 11 -11.33 -0.54 -1.75
CA LEU A 11 -10.39 -0.63 -2.84
C LEU A 11 -10.56 0.57 -3.79
N ARG A 12 -9.44 1.08 -4.27
CA ARG A 12 -9.42 2.25 -5.15
C ARG A 12 -9.15 1.84 -6.57
N LEU A 13 -10.08 2.18 -7.45
CA LEU A 13 -9.96 1.99 -8.89
C LEU A 13 -9.60 3.33 -9.54
N ALA A 14 -8.40 3.44 -10.10
CA ALA A 14 -8.05 4.58 -10.93
C ALA A 14 -8.58 4.41 -12.35
N LEU A 15 -8.96 5.51 -12.97
CA LEU A 15 -9.49 5.57 -14.32
C LEU A 15 -8.64 6.52 -15.16
N ALA A 16 -8.07 6.03 -16.26
CA ALA A 16 -7.26 6.84 -17.16
C ALA A 16 -7.89 6.94 -18.55
N GLY A 17 -8.11 8.16 -19.04
CA GLY A 17 -8.63 8.44 -20.39
C GLY A 17 -10.16 8.31 -20.53
N PHE A 18 -10.92 8.19 -19.45
CA PHE A 18 -12.38 8.10 -19.48
C PHE A 18 -13.06 9.46 -19.33
N THR A 19 -14.14 9.65 -20.05
CA THR A 19 -15.06 10.79 -19.88
C THR A 19 -15.83 10.69 -18.56
N PRO A 20 -16.38 11.79 -18.02
CA PRO A 20 -17.19 11.74 -16.80
C PRO A 20 -18.36 10.76 -16.88
N ALA A 21 -19.04 10.67 -18.04
CA ALA A 21 -20.14 9.73 -18.26
C ALA A 21 -19.66 8.26 -18.22
N GLU A 22 -18.51 7.96 -18.81
CA GLU A 22 -17.91 6.62 -18.76
C GLU A 22 -17.46 6.26 -17.33
N GLN A 23 -16.93 7.24 -16.58
CA GLN A 23 -16.55 7.04 -15.18
C GLN A 23 -17.78 6.73 -14.30
N GLU A 24 -18.92 7.33 -14.56
CA GLU A 24 -20.18 7.05 -13.87
C GLU A 24 -20.64 5.60 -14.14
N ILE A 25 -20.62 5.16 -15.41
CA ILE A 25 -20.95 3.76 -15.78
C ILE A 25 -20.04 2.78 -15.03
N ILE A 26 -18.73 3.05 -15.02
CA ILE A 26 -17.76 2.21 -14.30
C ILE A 26 -18.05 2.24 -12.78
N GLY A 27 -18.38 3.40 -12.22
CA GLY A 27 -18.73 3.55 -10.82
C GLY A 27 -19.95 2.72 -10.41
N ILE A 28 -20.99 2.71 -11.24
CA ILE A 28 -22.19 1.87 -11.01
C ILE A 28 -21.83 0.38 -11.06
N ALA A 29 -21.05 -0.04 -12.07
CA ALA A 29 -20.60 -1.43 -12.19
C ALA A 29 -19.68 -1.84 -11.01
N ALA A 30 -18.84 -0.93 -10.53
CA ALA A 30 -17.99 -1.14 -9.37
C ALA A 30 -18.79 -1.37 -8.08
N ALA A 31 -19.90 -0.65 -7.89
CA ALA A 31 -20.80 -0.88 -6.78
C ALA A 31 -21.47 -2.28 -6.82
N GLN A 32 -21.72 -2.82 -8.03
CA GLN A 32 -22.29 -4.16 -8.22
C GLN A 32 -21.28 -5.29 -8.04
N ALA A 33 -19.98 -5.00 -8.18
CA ALA A 33 -18.90 -5.99 -8.07
C ALA A 33 -18.51 -6.34 -6.63
N SER A 34 -19.28 -5.92 -5.62
CA SER A 34 -18.96 -5.93 -4.18
C SER A 34 -19.05 -7.31 -3.52
N GLU A 35 -18.32 -8.30 -4.00
CA GLU A 35 -18.19 -9.60 -3.33
C GLU A 35 -17.08 -9.55 -2.26
N GLY A 36 -17.44 -9.14 -1.03
CA GLY A 36 -16.45 -9.06 0.07
C GLY A 36 -15.45 -7.91 -0.02
N LEU A 37 -15.62 -6.98 -0.96
CA LEU A 37 -14.76 -5.82 -1.22
C LEU A 37 -15.64 -4.62 -1.60
N SER A 38 -15.20 -3.40 -1.28
CA SER A 38 -15.90 -2.17 -1.70
C SER A 38 -15.02 -1.39 -2.68
N TRP A 39 -15.42 -1.31 -3.93
CA TRP A 39 -14.70 -0.52 -4.94
C TRP A 39 -15.12 0.94 -4.92
N ARG A 40 -14.14 1.85 -5.00
CA ARG A 40 -14.38 3.29 -5.19
C ARG A 40 -13.46 3.83 -6.26
N VAL A 41 -14.01 4.63 -7.15
CA VAL A 41 -13.21 5.38 -8.13
C VAL A 41 -12.31 6.38 -7.40
N SER A 42 -11.04 6.42 -7.79
CA SER A 42 -10.01 7.30 -7.22
C SER A 42 -9.45 8.22 -8.32
N PRO A 43 -9.27 9.50 -8.04
CA PRO A 43 -8.62 10.40 -8.99
C PRO A 43 -7.10 10.21 -9.08
N SER A 44 -6.50 9.52 -8.10
CA SER A 44 -5.05 9.34 -7.99
C SER A 44 -4.63 7.94 -8.46
N LEU A 45 -3.73 7.87 -9.43
CA LEU A 45 -3.09 6.64 -9.89
C LEU A 45 -2.18 6.03 -8.81
N ASN A 46 -1.46 6.86 -8.07
CA ASN A 46 -0.50 6.40 -7.07
C ASN A 46 -1.16 5.63 -5.93
N ASP A 47 -2.39 6.01 -5.58
CA ASP A 47 -3.16 5.43 -4.49
C ASP A 47 -4.08 4.28 -4.92
N ALA A 48 -4.14 3.97 -6.21
CA ALA A 48 -5.06 2.99 -6.73
C ALA A 48 -4.61 1.56 -6.43
N ASP A 49 -5.57 0.69 -6.17
CA ASP A 49 -5.36 -0.76 -6.01
C ASP A 49 -5.49 -1.48 -7.36
N ALA A 50 -6.19 -0.86 -8.31
CA ALA A 50 -6.36 -1.33 -9.68
C ALA A 50 -6.49 -0.15 -10.65
N LEU A 51 -6.26 -0.40 -11.92
CA LEU A 51 -6.29 0.59 -12.98
C LEU A 51 -7.12 0.14 -14.16
N PHE A 52 -8.02 1.01 -14.61
CA PHE A 52 -8.68 0.89 -15.90
C PHE A 52 -8.16 1.96 -16.85
N ILE A 53 -7.84 1.54 -18.07
CA ILE A 53 -7.33 2.40 -19.13
C ILE A 53 -8.34 2.39 -20.29
N ASN A 54 -8.72 3.58 -20.76
CA ASN A 54 -9.53 3.69 -21.97
C ASN A 54 -8.68 3.31 -23.18
N GLY A 55 -9.00 2.17 -23.80
CA GLY A 55 -8.23 1.63 -24.92
C GLY A 55 -8.22 2.53 -26.15
N ARG A 56 -9.25 3.37 -26.36
CA ARG A 56 -9.31 4.35 -27.45
C ARG A 56 -8.33 5.50 -27.27
N CYS A 57 -8.03 5.84 -26.01
CA CYS A 57 -7.14 6.94 -25.65
C CYS A 57 -5.69 6.49 -25.42
N ALA A 58 -5.44 5.18 -25.46
CA ALA A 58 -4.13 4.59 -25.22
C ALA A 58 -3.26 4.64 -26.47
N ALA A 59 -1.99 5.00 -26.33
CA ALA A 59 -0.97 4.99 -27.37
C ALA A 59 0.32 4.36 -26.80
N PRO A 60 1.17 3.72 -27.62
CA PRO A 60 2.47 3.23 -27.18
C PRO A 60 3.32 4.40 -26.64
N TRP A 61 4.06 4.13 -25.54
CA TRP A 61 5.00 5.07 -24.95
C TRP A 61 6.22 4.31 -24.45
N GLU A 62 7.38 4.69 -24.96
CA GLU A 62 8.67 4.04 -24.67
C GLU A 62 8.61 2.49 -24.69
N ALA A 63 9.69 1.81 -24.31
CA ALA A 63 9.73 0.35 -24.33
C ALA A 63 8.90 -0.24 -23.18
N GLY A 64 7.66 -0.64 -23.49
CA GLY A 64 6.77 -1.31 -22.53
C GLY A 64 5.81 -0.40 -21.75
N GLY A 65 5.73 0.89 -22.13
CA GLY A 65 4.80 1.85 -21.51
C GLY A 65 3.58 2.16 -22.37
N VAL A 66 2.59 2.80 -21.74
CA VAL A 66 1.38 3.32 -22.38
C VAL A 66 1.18 4.78 -22.00
N ARG A 67 1.01 5.62 -23.03
CA ARG A 67 0.56 6.99 -22.88
C ARG A 67 -0.95 7.04 -23.05
N VAL A 68 -1.64 7.55 -22.07
CA VAL A 68 -3.09 7.72 -22.09
C VAL A 68 -3.41 9.19 -22.31
N ASN A 69 -3.99 9.51 -23.46
CA ASN A 69 -4.44 10.84 -23.75
C ASN A 69 -5.72 11.14 -22.95
N PRO A 70 -5.87 12.34 -22.42
CA PRO A 70 -7.10 12.70 -21.70
C PRO A 70 -8.29 12.80 -22.67
N SER A 71 -9.47 12.46 -22.17
CA SER A 71 -10.74 12.65 -22.90
C SER A 71 -11.23 14.10 -22.91
N ALA A 72 -10.64 14.96 -22.06
CA ALA A 72 -11.00 16.38 -21.96
C ALA A 72 -9.80 17.27 -22.32
N PRO A 73 -10.03 18.41 -23.03
CA PRO A 73 -8.97 19.35 -23.33
C PRO A 73 -8.40 20.00 -22.07
N GLY A 74 -7.11 20.27 -22.07
CA GLY A 74 -6.42 20.93 -20.95
C GLY A 74 -5.95 19.99 -19.81
N VAL A 75 -6.32 18.72 -19.85
CA VAL A 75 -5.80 17.72 -18.90
C VAL A 75 -4.50 17.13 -19.48
N PRO A 76 -3.43 16.98 -18.68
CA PRO A 76 -2.20 16.37 -19.19
C PRO A 76 -2.39 14.87 -19.47
N ALA A 77 -1.66 14.37 -20.48
CA ALA A 77 -1.58 12.95 -20.74
C ALA A 77 -0.87 12.23 -19.59
N VAL A 78 -1.30 11.01 -19.32
CA VAL A 78 -0.71 10.16 -18.27
C VAL A 78 0.16 9.11 -18.94
N CYS A 79 1.43 9.01 -18.51
CA CYS A 79 2.35 7.97 -18.95
C CYS A 79 2.44 6.90 -17.86
N ILE A 80 2.28 5.64 -18.23
CA ILE A 80 2.25 4.48 -17.33
C ILE A 80 3.28 3.49 -17.85
N ASP A 81 4.27 3.17 -17.03
CA ASP A 81 5.20 2.07 -17.30
C ASP A 81 4.53 0.76 -16.87
N LEU A 82 4.24 -0.10 -17.83
CA LEU A 82 3.59 -1.38 -17.56
C LEU A 82 4.55 -2.41 -16.97
N ASN A 83 5.86 -2.24 -17.12
CA ASN A 83 6.86 -3.14 -16.55
C ASN A 83 6.96 -2.96 -15.04
N ASP A 84 6.82 -1.71 -14.56
CA ASP A 84 6.81 -1.38 -13.13
C ASP A 84 5.43 -1.50 -12.49
N TRP A 85 4.39 -1.72 -13.28
CA TRP A 85 3.02 -1.78 -12.79
C TRP A 85 2.68 -3.16 -12.22
N GLN A 86 2.71 -3.28 -10.90
CA GLN A 86 2.48 -4.54 -10.18
C GLN A 86 1.04 -4.74 -9.70
N ARG A 87 0.10 -3.91 -10.14
CA ARG A 87 -1.30 -3.95 -9.71
C ARG A 87 -2.19 -4.46 -10.85
N PRO A 88 -3.39 -5.00 -10.55
CA PRO A 88 -4.34 -5.36 -11.59
C PRO A 88 -4.63 -4.18 -12.53
N LEU A 89 -4.59 -4.43 -13.84
CA LEU A 89 -4.95 -3.44 -14.84
C LEU A 89 -5.80 -4.06 -15.97
N ALA A 90 -6.69 -3.27 -16.54
CA ALA A 90 -7.49 -3.67 -17.68
C ALA A 90 -7.72 -2.50 -18.66
N PHE A 91 -7.94 -2.86 -19.90
CA PHE A 91 -8.22 -1.92 -20.98
C PHE A 91 -9.69 -2.01 -21.42
N SER A 92 -10.32 -0.86 -21.68
CA SER A 92 -11.60 -0.90 -22.40
C SER A 92 -11.37 -1.19 -23.89
N VAL A 93 -12.30 -1.94 -24.50
CA VAL A 93 -12.30 -2.12 -25.95
C VAL A 93 -13.13 -1.03 -26.63
N PRO A 94 -12.83 -0.67 -27.90
CA PRO A 94 -11.72 -1.15 -28.70
C PRO A 94 -10.37 -0.62 -28.26
N LEU A 95 -9.32 -1.43 -28.50
CA LEU A 95 -7.94 -1.03 -28.28
C LEU A 95 -7.41 -0.31 -29.51
N ALA A 96 -6.85 0.89 -29.33
CA ALA A 96 -6.15 1.61 -30.40
C ALA A 96 -4.79 1.00 -30.76
N ILE A 97 -4.25 0.13 -29.89
CA ILE A 97 -2.92 -0.46 -30.03
C ILE A 97 -3.06 -1.96 -30.29
N ALA A 98 -2.62 -2.40 -31.49
CA ALA A 98 -2.45 -3.81 -31.78
C ALA A 98 -1.23 -4.36 -30.99
N GLY A 99 -1.40 -5.45 -30.23
CA GLY A 99 -0.31 -6.11 -29.50
C GLY A 99 -0.23 -5.82 -27.99
N LEU A 100 -1.03 -4.92 -27.43
CA LEU A 100 -1.16 -4.74 -25.96
C LEU A 100 -2.03 -5.85 -25.31
N ALA A 101 -1.91 -7.08 -25.81
CA ALA A 101 -2.72 -8.22 -25.37
C ALA A 101 -2.36 -8.78 -23.98
N SER A 102 -1.50 -8.12 -23.21
CA SER A 102 -1.04 -8.62 -21.91
C SER A 102 -1.91 -8.24 -20.71
N GLY A 103 -3.06 -7.60 -20.91
CA GLY A 103 -3.98 -7.19 -19.85
C GLY A 103 -5.39 -7.75 -20.00
N ASP A 104 -6.18 -7.70 -18.93
CA ASP A 104 -7.61 -7.94 -18.99
C ASP A 104 -8.30 -6.86 -19.83
N SER A 105 -9.39 -7.22 -20.52
CA SER A 105 -10.16 -6.27 -21.31
C SER A 105 -11.65 -6.31 -20.94
N PHE A 106 -12.32 -5.18 -21.11
CA PHE A 106 -13.76 -5.03 -20.87
C PHE A 106 -14.41 -4.12 -21.90
N ASP A 107 -15.71 -4.30 -22.09
CA ASP A 107 -16.54 -3.51 -22.99
C ASP A 107 -17.45 -2.59 -22.17
N LEU A 108 -17.28 -1.27 -22.32
CA LEU A 108 -18.12 -0.27 -21.64
C LEU A 108 -19.59 -0.36 -22.00
N LEU A 109 -19.90 -0.85 -23.21
CA LEU A 109 -21.28 -1.06 -23.65
C LEU A 109 -21.94 -2.26 -22.95
N LYS A 110 -21.15 -3.08 -22.27
CA LYS A 110 -21.59 -4.26 -21.53
C LYS A 110 -21.19 -4.14 -20.05
N PRO A 111 -21.98 -3.49 -19.18
CA PRO A 111 -21.62 -3.29 -17.76
C PRO A 111 -21.21 -4.57 -17.05
N GLN A 112 -21.78 -5.70 -17.41
CA GLN A 112 -21.42 -7.01 -16.85
C GLN A 112 -19.96 -7.42 -17.14
N SER A 113 -19.39 -6.96 -18.26
CA SER A 113 -17.97 -7.14 -18.58
C SER A 113 -17.06 -6.42 -17.57
N VAL A 114 -17.43 -5.21 -17.18
CA VAL A 114 -16.72 -4.44 -16.13
C VAL A 114 -16.79 -5.16 -14.80
N VAL A 115 -17.98 -5.63 -14.41
CA VAL A 115 -18.18 -6.40 -13.16
C VAL A 115 -17.32 -7.67 -13.14
N THR A 116 -17.25 -8.39 -14.27
CA THR A 116 -16.44 -9.62 -14.40
C THR A 116 -14.96 -9.34 -14.17
N VAL A 117 -14.42 -8.28 -14.77
CA VAL A 117 -13.00 -7.89 -14.57
C VAL A 117 -12.75 -7.47 -13.12
N LEU A 118 -13.64 -6.69 -12.51
CA LEU A 118 -13.49 -6.28 -11.11
C LEU A 118 -13.56 -7.47 -10.14
N ARG A 119 -14.39 -8.48 -10.42
CA ARG A 119 -14.39 -9.73 -9.64
C ARG A 119 -13.08 -10.49 -9.77
N LYS A 120 -12.51 -10.56 -10.99
CA LYS A 120 -11.18 -11.14 -11.21
C LYS A 120 -10.10 -10.40 -10.41
N PHE A 121 -10.14 -9.07 -10.43
CA PHE A 121 -9.24 -8.24 -9.62
C PHE A 121 -9.43 -8.47 -8.12
N GLY A 122 -10.68 -8.60 -7.68
CA GLY A 122 -11.00 -9.00 -6.31
C GLY A 122 -10.35 -10.32 -5.90
N GLY A 123 -10.30 -11.29 -6.81
CA GLY A 123 -9.58 -12.55 -6.61
C GLY A 123 -8.08 -12.35 -6.35
N TRP A 124 -7.42 -11.47 -7.11
CA TRP A 124 -6.01 -11.14 -6.93
C TRP A 124 -5.73 -10.37 -5.64
N LEU A 125 -6.66 -9.50 -5.25
CA LEU A 125 -6.55 -8.67 -4.05
C LEU A 125 -7.09 -9.36 -2.79
N ARG A 126 -7.53 -10.62 -2.90
CA ARG A 126 -8.04 -11.41 -1.78
C ARG A 126 -7.10 -11.49 -0.58
N PRO A 127 -5.78 -11.75 -0.74
CA PRO A 127 -4.87 -11.76 0.40
C PRO A 127 -4.86 -10.43 1.17
N MET A 128 -4.92 -9.31 0.45
CA MET A 128 -5.00 -7.97 1.06
C MET A 128 -6.31 -7.78 1.84
N ALA A 129 -7.43 -8.28 1.33
CA ALA A 129 -8.72 -8.23 2.04
C ALA A 129 -8.68 -9.06 3.34
N VAL A 130 -8.03 -10.21 3.31
CA VAL A 130 -7.80 -11.03 4.51
C VAL A 130 -6.90 -10.30 5.50
N GLN A 131 -5.80 -9.70 5.05
CA GLN A 131 -4.90 -8.90 5.88
C GLN A 131 -5.61 -7.70 6.51
N PHE A 132 -6.48 -7.01 5.75
CA PHE A 132 -7.33 -5.95 6.28
C PHE A 132 -8.24 -6.44 7.41
N TRP A 133 -8.92 -7.57 7.22
CA TRP A 133 -9.78 -8.16 8.22
C TRP A 133 -9.00 -8.54 9.50
N LEU A 134 -7.83 -9.18 9.34
CA LEU A 134 -6.95 -9.52 10.46
C LEU A 134 -6.48 -8.26 11.22
N ALA A 135 -6.04 -7.24 10.51
CA ALA A 135 -5.61 -5.97 11.10
C ALA A 135 -6.77 -5.26 11.84
N SER A 136 -7.99 -5.28 11.26
CA SER A 136 -9.19 -4.79 11.93
C SER A 136 -9.41 -5.47 13.27
N ARG A 137 -9.27 -6.79 13.32
CA ARG A 137 -9.46 -7.57 14.54
C ARG A 137 -8.38 -7.33 15.58
N ILE A 138 -7.10 -7.24 15.14
CA ILE A 138 -5.97 -6.88 16.00
C ILE A 138 -6.23 -5.53 16.71
N VAL A 139 -6.69 -4.54 15.96
CA VAL A 139 -6.95 -3.19 16.49
C VAL A 139 -8.16 -3.18 17.43
N LYS A 140 -9.25 -3.84 17.06
CA LYS A 140 -10.48 -3.90 17.85
C LYS A 140 -10.29 -4.62 19.20
N GLU A 141 -9.67 -5.78 19.14
CA GLU A 141 -9.50 -6.66 20.31
C GLU A 141 -8.24 -6.32 21.11
N ARG A 142 -7.41 -5.36 20.63
CA ARG A 142 -6.15 -4.98 21.26
C ARG A 142 -5.27 -6.20 21.58
N LEU A 143 -5.12 -7.09 20.59
CA LEU A 143 -4.42 -8.35 20.80
C LEU A 143 -3.00 -8.14 21.30
N ASP A 144 -2.60 -8.95 22.29
CA ASP A 144 -1.23 -8.96 22.81
C ASP A 144 -0.31 -9.73 21.84
N LEU A 145 0.27 -8.98 20.90
CA LEU A 145 1.27 -9.50 19.98
C LEU A 145 2.70 -9.46 20.53
N ALA A 146 2.91 -8.86 21.72
CA ALA A 146 4.24 -8.77 22.31
C ALA A 146 4.73 -10.13 22.80
N SER A 147 3.84 -10.94 23.38
CA SER A 147 4.16 -12.24 23.98
C SER A 147 3.56 -13.43 23.24
N SER A 148 2.83 -13.23 22.15
CA SER A 148 2.03 -14.28 21.54
C SER A 148 2.00 -14.22 20.02
N VAL A 149 1.90 -15.39 19.43
CA VAL A 149 1.61 -15.61 18.01
C VAL A 149 0.20 -16.19 17.93
N TYR A 150 -0.55 -15.80 16.91
CA TYR A 150 -1.90 -16.31 16.69
C TYR A 150 -1.93 -17.12 15.39
N HIS A 151 -2.41 -18.35 15.50
CA HIS A 151 -2.77 -19.19 14.37
C HIS A 151 -4.27 -19.10 14.13
N ILE A 152 -4.64 -18.71 12.94
CA ILE A 152 -6.03 -18.50 12.54
C ILE A 152 -6.45 -19.65 11.64
N SER A 153 -7.43 -20.42 12.08
CA SER A 153 -7.89 -21.61 11.36
C SER A 153 -9.39 -21.54 11.09
N VAL A 154 -9.79 -22.05 9.93
CA VAL A 154 -11.19 -22.27 9.53
C VAL A 154 -11.34 -23.74 9.21
N ASP A 155 -12.32 -24.41 9.82
CA ASP A 155 -12.58 -25.86 9.67
C ASP A 155 -11.30 -26.69 9.89
N GLY A 156 -10.51 -26.35 10.91
CA GLY A 156 -9.26 -27.02 11.25
C GLY A 156 -8.08 -26.74 10.32
N ARG A 157 -8.25 -25.97 9.25
CA ARG A 157 -7.19 -25.62 8.31
C ARG A 157 -6.62 -24.23 8.61
N LEU A 158 -5.29 -24.14 8.70
CA LEU A 158 -4.58 -22.87 8.91
C LEU A 158 -4.83 -21.93 7.72
N GLN A 159 -5.35 -20.73 7.99
CA GLN A 159 -5.62 -19.69 7.00
C GLN A 159 -4.66 -18.51 7.11
N ALA A 160 -4.23 -18.20 8.34
CA ALA A 160 -3.29 -17.12 8.58
C ALA A 160 -2.47 -17.34 9.85
N VAL A 161 -1.33 -16.67 9.91
CA VAL A 161 -0.46 -16.55 11.09
C VAL A 161 -0.23 -15.05 11.34
N VAL A 162 -0.39 -14.63 12.60
CA VAL A 162 -0.13 -13.25 13.02
C VAL A 162 0.94 -13.25 14.11
N SER A 163 2.04 -12.58 13.85
CA SER A 163 3.20 -12.45 14.72
C SER A 163 3.68 -10.99 14.74
N ARG A 164 4.16 -10.53 15.88
CA ARG A 164 4.80 -9.23 15.95
C ARG A 164 6.10 -9.16 15.15
N ARG A 165 6.87 -10.25 15.16
CA ARG A 165 8.20 -10.34 14.54
C ARG A 165 8.10 -10.51 13.03
N ASN A 166 7.30 -11.48 12.59
CA ASN A 166 7.23 -11.90 11.19
C ASN A 166 6.05 -11.28 10.43
N GLY A 167 5.21 -10.49 11.13
CA GLY A 167 4.06 -9.83 10.50
C GLY A 167 2.84 -10.74 10.36
N ILE A 168 2.16 -10.63 9.25
CA ILE A 168 0.95 -11.38 8.91
C ILE A 168 1.22 -12.23 7.68
N GLY A 169 1.09 -13.55 7.80
CA GLY A 169 1.07 -14.49 6.70
C GLY A 169 -0.36 -14.95 6.42
N VAL A 170 -0.76 -14.99 5.16
CA VAL A 170 -2.11 -15.34 4.72
C VAL A 170 -2.05 -16.36 3.62
N LEU A 171 -2.85 -17.41 3.72
CA LEU A 171 -3.02 -18.36 2.64
C LEU A 171 -3.63 -17.64 1.41
N PRO A 172 -3.04 -17.74 0.20
CA PRO A 172 -3.49 -16.96 -0.97
C PRO A 172 -4.98 -17.13 -1.34
N ILE A 173 -5.52 -18.33 -1.08
CA ILE A 173 -6.92 -18.69 -1.37
C ILE A 173 -7.85 -18.45 -0.19
N ALA A 174 -7.38 -17.90 0.95
CA ALA A 174 -8.21 -17.64 2.11
C ALA A 174 -9.37 -16.72 1.74
N ASP A 175 -10.57 -17.05 2.24
CA ASP A 175 -11.78 -16.28 1.97
C ASP A 175 -12.09 -15.37 3.15
N PRO A 176 -12.11 -14.02 2.96
CA PRO A 176 -12.41 -13.08 4.02
C PRO A 176 -13.78 -13.33 4.69
N SER A 177 -14.78 -13.80 3.93
CA SER A 177 -16.13 -14.06 4.44
C SER A 177 -16.16 -15.19 5.47
N ARG A 178 -15.29 -16.17 5.33
CA ARG A 178 -15.18 -17.33 6.24
C ARG A 178 -14.39 -17.03 7.52
N LEU A 179 -13.62 -15.93 7.55
CA LEU A 179 -12.81 -15.59 8.71
C LEU A 179 -13.65 -15.14 9.92
N ALA A 180 -14.92 -14.76 9.71
CA ALA A 180 -15.83 -14.44 10.81
C ALA A 180 -16.01 -15.63 11.77
N SER A 181 -15.95 -16.88 11.26
CA SER A 181 -16.02 -18.11 12.04
C SER A 181 -14.65 -18.69 12.42
N ALA A 182 -13.55 -17.98 12.10
CA ALA A 182 -12.21 -18.50 12.35
C ALA A 182 -11.89 -18.60 13.84
N VAL A 183 -11.21 -19.68 14.18
CA VAL A 183 -10.66 -19.92 15.51
C VAL A 183 -9.27 -19.29 15.60
N TRP A 184 -9.08 -18.40 16.59
CA TRP A 184 -7.81 -17.77 16.91
C TRP A 184 -7.12 -18.52 18.05
N ALA A 185 -6.17 -19.36 17.70
CA ALA A 185 -5.38 -20.12 18.68
C ALA A 185 -4.12 -19.32 19.04
N ARG A 186 -4.01 -18.95 20.32
CA ARG A 186 -2.78 -18.36 20.87
C ARG A 186 -1.70 -19.42 20.96
N ARG A 187 -0.50 -19.13 20.46
CA ARG A 187 0.67 -20.02 20.50
C ARG A 187 1.85 -19.33 21.19
N PRO A 188 2.78 -20.09 21.79
CA PRO A 188 4.04 -19.55 22.28
C PRO A 188 4.81 -18.85 21.17
N GLY A 189 5.61 -17.83 21.50
CA GLY A 189 6.36 -17.04 20.53
C GLY A 189 7.38 -17.78 19.66
N LEU A 190 7.71 -19.02 20.03
CA LEU A 190 8.55 -19.91 19.19
C LEU A 190 7.83 -20.51 17.97
N ALA A 191 6.49 -20.44 17.94
CA ALA A 191 5.67 -20.94 16.83
C ALA A 191 5.33 -19.82 15.82
N ASP A 192 6.24 -18.89 15.60
CA ASP A 192 6.03 -17.68 14.78
C ASP A 192 6.38 -17.89 13.28
N GLU A 193 6.76 -19.09 12.89
CA GLU A 193 7.09 -19.42 11.51
C GLU A 193 5.86 -19.30 10.61
N ILE A 194 5.99 -18.50 9.56
CA ILE A 194 4.96 -18.34 8.53
C ILE A 194 5.30 -19.31 7.38
N PRO A 195 4.36 -20.21 6.98
CA PRO A 195 4.60 -21.12 5.87
C PRO A 195 5.00 -20.37 4.59
N GLY A 196 6.02 -20.88 3.87
CA GLY A 196 6.61 -20.19 2.72
C GLY A 196 5.67 -19.96 1.53
N HIS A 197 4.55 -20.69 1.47
CA HIS A 197 3.50 -20.51 0.45
C HIS A 197 2.44 -19.46 0.85
N PHE A 198 2.56 -18.84 2.03
CA PHE A 198 1.68 -17.76 2.47
C PHE A 198 2.16 -16.42 1.91
N VAL A 199 1.22 -15.56 1.56
CA VAL A 199 1.50 -14.16 1.23
C VAL A 199 1.80 -13.43 2.53
N GLN A 200 3.02 -12.91 2.65
CA GLN A 200 3.49 -12.24 3.86
C GLN A 200 3.45 -10.72 3.72
N THR A 201 3.13 -10.04 4.82
CA THR A 201 3.22 -8.58 4.94
C THR A 201 3.67 -8.20 6.34
N GLY A 202 4.40 -7.10 6.47
CA GLY A 202 4.80 -6.59 7.77
C GLY A 202 3.59 -6.17 8.61
N LEU A 203 3.64 -6.35 9.94
CA LEU A 203 2.54 -5.94 10.82
C LEU A 203 2.23 -4.44 10.69
N ALA A 204 3.27 -3.60 10.63
CA ALA A 204 3.10 -2.15 10.42
C ALA A 204 2.41 -1.84 9.09
N GLU A 205 2.79 -2.56 8.04
CA GLU A 205 2.18 -2.42 6.72
C GLU A 205 0.70 -2.80 6.73
N ALA A 206 0.33 -3.93 7.34
CA ALA A 206 -1.05 -4.36 7.46
C ALA A 206 -1.92 -3.37 8.27
N LEU A 207 -1.40 -2.86 9.39
CA LEU A 207 -2.09 -1.87 10.21
C LEU A 207 -2.26 -0.54 9.48
N TRP A 208 -1.24 -0.12 8.72
CA TRP A 208 -1.32 1.06 7.86
C TRP A 208 -2.38 0.88 6.77
N GLN A 209 -2.35 -0.24 6.05
CA GLN A 209 -3.32 -0.57 5.02
C GLN A 209 -4.76 -0.58 5.58
N TYR A 210 -4.94 -1.10 6.80
CA TYR A 210 -6.22 -1.05 7.49
C TYR A 210 -6.68 0.39 7.72
N ALA A 211 -5.83 1.24 8.29
CA ALA A 211 -6.17 2.64 8.54
C ALA A 211 -6.53 3.41 7.27
N MET A 212 -5.86 3.10 6.17
CA MET A 212 -6.07 3.78 4.89
C MET A 212 -7.30 3.30 4.11
N ARG A 213 -7.87 2.13 4.47
CA ARG A 213 -9.00 1.50 3.75
C ARG A 213 -10.27 1.34 4.59
N THR A 214 -10.22 1.64 5.89
CA THR A 214 -11.39 1.60 6.75
C THR A 214 -12.27 2.84 6.55
N THR A 215 -13.57 2.69 6.79
CA THR A 215 -14.52 3.80 6.92
C THR A 215 -14.61 4.34 8.34
N ARG A 216 -13.98 3.65 9.30
CA ARG A 216 -14.05 4.00 10.71
C ARG A 216 -13.09 5.11 11.06
N ASP A 217 -13.51 5.96 12.00
CA ASP A 217 -12.57 6.84 12.69
C ASP A 217 -11.76 6.02 13.71
N LEU A 218 -10.49 5.82 13.40
CA LEU A 218 -9.54 5.10 14.26
C LEU A 218 -8.73 6.02 15.17
N LEU A 219 -8.87 7.35 15.03
CA LEU A 219 -8.17 8.31 15.85
C LEU A 219 -8.90 8.45 17.19
N PRO A 220 -8.28 8.08 18.32
CA PRO A 220 -8.92 8.24 19.62
C PRO A 220 -9.24 9.71 19.92
N THR A 221 -10.35 9.95 20.60
CA THR A 221 -10.83 11.31 20.93
C THR A 221 -9.78 12.14 21.67
N TYR A 222 -8.97 11.52 22.53
CA TYR A 222 -7.92 12.21 23.25
C TYR A 222 -6.83 12.80 22.33
N PHE A 223 -6.60 12.23 21.13
CA PHE A 223 -5.68 12.82 20.13
C PHE A 223 -6.14 14.19 19.61
N ARG A 224 -7.42 14.51 19.77
CA ARG A 224 -7.98 15.80 19.35
C ARG A 224 -7.79 16.92 20.38
N SER A 225 -7.50 16.59 21.66
CA SER A 225 -7.45 17.54 22.77
C SER A 225 -6.07 17.84 23.31
N GLY A 226 -5.05 17.02 23.00
CA GLY A 226 -3.72 17.16 23.55
C GLY A 226 -2.61 17.31 22.53
N PRO A 227 -1.37 17.58 22.97
CA PRO A 227 -0.22 17.65 22.09
C PRO A 227 0.14 16.27 21.53
N ILE A 228 0.49 16.25 20.26
CA ILE A 228 0.94 15.07 19.52
C ILE A 228 2.46 15.19 19.34
N TYR A 229 3.17 14.14 19.67
CA TYR A 229 4.63 14.06 19.60
C TYR A 229 5.04 13.09 18.50
N TRP A 230 6.08 13.43 17.77
CA TRP A 230 6.80 12.54 16.91
C TRP A 230 7.64 11.54 17.71
N CYS A 231 7.63 10.27 17.34
CA CYS A 231 8.43 9.23 17.98
C CYS A 231 9.57 8.75 17.08
N ARG A 232 9.20 8.23 15.92
CA ARG A 232 10.14 7.61 14.98
C ARG A 232 9.53 7.51 13.59
N ALA A 233 10.40 7.40 12.58
CA ALA A 233 9.95 7.08 11.24
C ALA A 233 9.31 5.68 11.21
N PRO A 234 8.12 5.51 10.62
CA PRO A 234 7.51 4.20 10.45
C PRO A 234 8.34 3.37 9.46
N GLN A 235 8.54 2.09 9.80
CA GLN A 235 9.24 1.15 8.92
C GLN A 235 8.27 0.63 7.85
N LEU A 236 8.06 1.44 6.82
CA LEU A 236 7.15 1.18 5.71
C LEU A 236 7.84 1.48 4.39
N PRO A 237 7.49 0.77 3.29
CA PRO A 237 7.94 1.12 1.96
C PRO A 237 7.57 2.58 1.60
N GLN A 238 8.51 3.32 1.00
CA GLN A 238 8.32 4.73 0.66
C GLN A 238 7.05 4.98 -0.18
N ARG A 239 6.71 4.06 -1.08
CA ARG A 239 5.50 4.12 -1.92
C ARG A 239 4.18 4.17 -1.15
N MET A 240 4.18 3.85 0.15
CA MET A 240 2.98 3.90 1.00
C MET A 240 2.73 5.29 1.60
N PHE A 241 3.72 6.16 1.54
CA PHE A 241 3.56 7.53 2.03
C PHE A 241 2.95 8.41 0.95
N ARG A 242 2.05 9.30 1.38
CA ARG A 242 1.48 10.37 0.59
C ARG A 242 2.09 11.68 1.03
N ASP A 243 1.94 12.71 0.22
CA ASP A 243 2.36 14.07 0.58
C ASP A 243 1.73 14.55 1.89
N SER A 244 0.46 14.19 2.15
CA SER A 244 -0.22 14.51 3.40
C SER A 244 0.47 13.92 4.63
N HIS A 245 0.95 12.69 4.56
CA HIS A 245 1.71 12.07 5.65
C HIS A 245 3.04 12.79 5.85
N LEU A 246 3.75 13.13 4.76
CA LEU A 246 5.04 13.82 4.82
C LEU A 246 4.89 15.23 5.42
N LEU A 247 3.79 15.93 5.10
CA LEU A 247 3.48 17.22 5.71
C LEU A 247 3.28 17.10 7.22
N ILE A 248 2.48 16.13 7.68
CA ILE A 248 2.24 15.89 9.12
C ILE A 248 3.56 15.53 9.82
N VAL A 249 4.34 14.63 9.23
CA VAL A 249 5.64 14.19 9.78
C VAL A 249 6.60 15.37 9.89
N ARG A 250 6.70 16.20 8.87
CA ARG A 250 7.55 17.40 8.87
C ARG A 250 7.20 18.34 10.02
N GLU A 251 5.91 18.65 10.18
CA GLU A 251 5.46 19.56 11.25
C GLU A 251 5.76 18.99 12.64
N LEU A 252 5.47 17.70 12.87
CA LEU A 252 5.69 17.04 14.16
C LEU A 252 7.17 16.77 14.46
N ALA A 253 8.01 16.57 13.45
CA ALA A 253 9.45 16.44 13.61
C ALA A 253 10.10 17.77 14.04
N HIS A 254 9.52 18.91 13.65
CA HIS A 254 9.99 20.23 14.08
C HIS A 254 9.57 20.55 15.51
N ALA A 255 8.31 20.36 15.87
CA ALA A 255 7.79 20.61 17.21
C ALA A 255 6.49 19.83 17.47
N PRO A 256 6.20 19.46 18.74
CA PRO A 256 4.90 18.95 19.11
C PRO A 256 3.78 19.93 18.73
N ALA A 257 2.64 19.41 18.29
CA ALA A 257 1.52 20.23 17.87
C ALA A 257 0.19 19.63 18.30
N SER A 258 -0.82 20.46 18.54
CA SER A 258 -2.19 19.96 18.72
C SER A 258 -2.80 19.54 17.38
N TYR A 259 -3.90 18.77 17.42
CA TYR A 259 -4.67 18.41 16.24
C TYR A 259 -5.11 19.65 15.43
N ALA A 260 -5.62 20.67 16.12
CA ALA A 260 -6.07 21.92 15.50
C ALA A 260 -4.91 22.70 14.84
N ASP A 261 -3.74 22.73 15.50
CA ASP A 261 -2.54 23.39 14.96
C ASP A 261 -2.03 22.68 13.70
N LEU A 262 -2.02 21.33 13.71
CA LEU A 262 -1.66 20.55 12.53
C LEU A 262 -2.61 20.85 11.36
N GLY A 263 -3.92 20.87 11.59
CA GLY A 263 -4.90 21.23 10.55
C GLY A 263 -4.62 22.60 9.93
N ARG A 264 -4.37 23.61 10.78
CA ARG A 264 -4.05 24.95 10.30
C ARG A 264 -2.73 25.07 9.54
N ARG A 265 -1.68 24.39 10.02
CA ARG A 265 -0.33 24.46 9.41
C ARG A 265 -0.22 23.66 8.12
N THR A 266 -0.86 22.51 8.07
CA THR A 266 -0.81 21.62 6.90
C THR A 266 -1.85 21.96 5.84
N GLY A 267 -2.94 22.65 6.21
CA GLY A 267 -4.08 22.93 5.31
C GLY A 267 -4.86 21.68 4.89
N LEU A 268 -4.64 20.55 5.55
CA LEU A 268 -5.30 19.29 5.24
C LEU A 268 -6.76 19.32 5.68
N ALA A 269 -7.64 18.75 4.86
CA ALA A 269 -9.03 18.50 5.24
C ALA A 269 -9.09 17.62 6.50
N GLU A 270 -10.07 17.87 7.38
CA GLU A 270 -10.20 17.17 8.67
C GLU A 270 -10.23 15.65 8.51
N SER A 271 -10.95 15.13 7.52
CA SER A 271 -11.04 13.69 7.25
C SER A 271 -9.70 13.08 6.82
N VAL A 272 -8.86 13.83 6.10
CA VAL A 272 -7.52 13.40 5.68
C VAL A 272 -6.58 13.39 6.88
N LEU A 273 -6.55 14.49 7.64
CA LEU A 273 -5.72 14.62 8.84
C LEU A 273 -6.03 13.54 9.88
N THR A 274 -7.32 13.29 10.14
CA THR A 274 -7.78 12.25 11.09
C THR A 274 -7.28 10.88 10.68
N ARG A 275 -7.47 10.49 9.42
CA ARG A 275 -7.08 9.19 8.90
C ARG A 275 -5.57 9.02 8.90
N ASP A 276 -4.83 10.02 8.47
CA ASP A 276 -3.38 9.95 8.35
C ASP A 276 -2.71 9.94 9.73
N LEU A 277 -3.21 10.69 10.71
CA LEU A 277 -2.78 10.60 12.09
C LEU A 277 -3.12 9.24 12.72
N ALA A 278 -4.28 8.67 12.41
CA ALA A 278 -4.64 7.33 12.88
C ALA A 278 -3.66 6.27 12.32
N ALA A 279 -3.30 6.36 11.04
CA ALA A 279 -2.32 5.48 10.42
C ALA A 279 -0.93 5.60 11.09
N LEU A 280 -0.44 6.82 11.26
CA LEU A 280 0.84 7.11 11.95
C LEU A 280 0.84 6.59 13.40
N ARG A 281 -0.29 6.74 14.11
CA ARG A 281 -0.45 6.23 15.48
C ARG A 281 -0.40 4.71 15.53
N LEU A 282 -1.11 4.02 14.64
CA LEU A 282 -1.18 2.56 14.64
C LEU A 282 0.19 1.91 14.41
N VAL A 283 1.06 2.56 13.65
CA VAL A 283 2.44 2.09 13.42
C VAL A 283 3.45 2.62 14.46
N GLY A 284 2.96 3.36 15.47
CA GLY A 284 3.79 3.89 16.56
C GLY A 284 4.74 5.02 16.15
N ALA A 285 4.40 5.75 15.09
CA ALA A 285 5.17 6.92 14.64
C ALA A 285 4.84 8.17 15.43
N VAL A 286 3.64 8.27 15.98
CA VAL A 286 3.18 9.40 16.79
C VAL A 286 2.53 8.94 18.10
N THR A 287 2.63 9.76 19.14
CA THR A 287 2.06 9.50 20.47
C THR A 287 1.61 10.80 21.14
N GLN A 288 0.80 10.69 22.19
CA GLN A 288 0.57 11.80 23.14
C GLN A 288 1.35 11.66 24.45
N ASP A 289 2.00 10.54 24.66
CA ASP A 289 2.87 10.35 25.80
C ASP A 289 4.26 10.95 25.53
N ARG A 290 4.53 12.10 26.18
CA ARG A 290 5.83 12.78 26.09
C ARG A 290 6.99 11.87 26.54
N LYS A 291 6.78 11.02 27.55
CA LYS A 291 7.83 10.12 28.06
C LYS A 291 8.18 9.07 27.01
N GLN A 292 7.16 8.55 26.32
CA GLN A 292 7.35 7.61 25.22
C GLN A 292 8.11 8.26 24.06
N ALA A 293 7.76 9.48 23.66
CA ALA A 293 8.45 10.19 22.59
C ALA A 293 9.93 10.42 22.92
N LEU A 294 10.24 10.85 24.16
CA LEU A 294 11.62 11.07 24.60
C LEU A 294 12.47 9.80 24.61
N ARG A 295 11.89 8.62 24.91
CA ARG A 295 12.63 7.34 24.86
C ARG A 295 13.12 7.02 23.43
N PHE A 296 12.35 7.38 22.42
CA PHE A 296 12.75 7.18 21.02
C PHE A 296 13.76 8.25 20.54
N ALA A 297 13.70 9.46 21.07
CA ALA A 297 14.65 10.52 20.75
C ALA A 297 16.06 10.25 21.30
N VAL A 298 16.17 9.50 22.42
CA VAL A 298 17.44 9.18 23.11
C VAL A 298 18.11 7.92 22.55
N GLN A 299 17.43 7.08 21.76
CA GLN A 299 18.07 5.96 21.07
C GLN A 299 18.65 6.45 19.74
N PRO A 300 19.96 6.80 19.64
CA PRO A 300 20.60 7.00 18.35
C PRO A 300 20.52 5.67 17.60
N SER A 301 20.35 5.72 16.30
CA SER A 301 20.21 4.59 15.35
C SER A 301 21.48 3.70 15.36
N GLY A 302 21.68 2.95 16.43
CA GLY A 302 22.77 2.02 16.63
C GLY A 302 22.28 0.59 16.36
N ASN A 303 21.99 0.26 15.11
CA ASN A 303 22.05 -1.06 14.50
C ASN A 303 21.53 -1.03 13.03
N ALA A 304 22.16 -0.16 12.23
CA ALA A 304 21.99 -0.22 10.77
C ALA A 304 23.17 -1.00 10.16
N ASN A 305 23.34 -2.27 10.58
CA ASN A 305 24.25 -3.18 9.90
C ASN A 305 23.63 -4.57 9.79
N GLN A 306 22.55 -4.67 8.99
CA GLN A 306 22.16 -5.88 8.25
C GLN A 306 21.16 -5.44 7.17
N GLY A 307 21.65 -5.24 5.97
CA GLY A 307 21.00 -5.37 4.69
C GLY A 307 19.66 -4.65 4.47
N SER A 308 19.66 -3.33 4.29
CA SER A 308 18.68 -2.62 3.45
C SER A 308 19.14 -1.16 3.29
N HIS A 309 19.35 -0.73 2.07
CA HIS A 309 19.68 0.65 1.74
C HIS A 309 18.57 1.61 2.20
N ALA A 310 18.74 2.21 3.39
CA ALA A 310 17.93 3.33 3.82
C ALA A 310 18.56 4.61 3.26
N ALA A 311 17.92 5.22 2.26
CA ALA A 311 18.24 6.57 1.82
C ALA A 311 17.87 7.56 2.95
N GLY A 312 18.88 7.98 3.71
CA GLY A 312 18.74 9.07 4.68
C GLY A 312 18.60 10.41 3.96
N PHE A 313 17.66 11.24 4.41
CA PHE A 313 17.58 12.63 3.98
C PHE A 313 18.83 13.39 4.48
N PRO A 314 19.59 14.13 3.62
CA PRO A 314 20.69 14.96 4.08
C PRO A 314 20.16 16.19 4.83
N PRO A 315 20.82 16.63 5.91
CA PRO A 315 20.50 17.91 6.54
C PRO A 315 20.92 19.06 5.61
N ASN A 316 20.02 20.00 5.39
CA ASN A 316 20.30 21.24 4.67
C ASN A 316 21.40 22.04 5.36
N GLY A 317 22.46 22.34 4.62
CA GLY A 317 23.38 23.42 4.92
C GLY A 317 24.81 22.98 5.23
N ALA A 318 25.57 22.55 4.20
CA ALA A 318 27.03 22.69 4.21
C ALA A 318 27.52 23.00 2.80
N ALA A 319 28.19 24.12 2.68
CA ALA A 319 28.78 24.65 1.45
C ALA A 319 29.80 23.66 0.85
N LEU A 320 29.66 23.38 -0.45
CA LEU A 320 30.62 22.62 -1.24
C LEU A 320 31.94 23.36 -1.35
N LYS A 321 33.01 22.80 -0.80
CA LYS A 321 34.39 23.16 -1.15
C LYS A 321 34.81 22.32 -2.36
N PRO A 322 35.47 22.90 -3.38
CA PRO A 322 35.92 22.14 -4.52
C PRO A 322 37.20 21.35 -4.18
N THR A 323 37.19 20.05 -4.49
CA THR A 323 38.38 19.19 -4.40
C THR A 323 39.10 19.16 -5.75
N PRO A 324 40.45 19.14 -5.78
CA PRO A 324 41.24 19.20 -7.01
C PRO A 324 41.27 17.87 -7.77
N ARG A 325 41.33 17.97 -9.08
CA ARG A 325 41.48 16.88 -10.03
C ARG A 325 42.75 16.06 -9.76
N GLY A 326 42.56 14.75 -9.51
CA GLY A 326 43.62 13.75 -9.52
C GLY A 326 43.61 12.98 -10.84
N THR A 327 44.74 12.83 -11.43
CA THR A 327 45.14 12.22 -12.71
C THR A 327 44.75 10.73 -12.78
N GLY A 328 44.36 10.34 -14.01
CA GLY A 328 43.88 9.01 -14.33
C GLY A 328 44.95 7.90 -14.34
N VAL A 329 44.44 6.68 -14.10
CA VAL A 329 45.07 5.41 -14.43
C VAL A 329 44.03 4.56 -15.18
N PRO A 330 44.37 4.00 -16.37
CA PRO A 330 43.42 3.20 -17.13
C PRO A 330 43.30 1.77 -16.54
N LEU A 331 42.09 1.35 -16.18
CA LEU A 331 41.78 -0.06 -15.85
C LEU A 331 41.49 -0.80 -17.15
N GLY A 332 42.29 -1.84 -17.39
CA GLY A 332 42.19 -2.73 -18.53
C GLY A 332 40.95 -3.62 -18.52
N ASP A 333 40.41 -3.70 -19.69
CA ASP A 333 39.32 -4.61 -20.10
C ASP A 333 39.76 -6.08 -19.93
N LYS A 334 39.04 -6.83 -19.09
CA LYS A 334 39.12 -8.30 -19.01
C LYS A 334 37.73 -8.90 -18.72
N THR A 335 36.95 -9.05 -19.77
CA THR A 335 35.90 -10.07 -19.81
C THR A 335 35.55 -10.45 -21.24
N ALA A 336 36.36 -11.41 -21.77
CA ALA A 336 35.98 -12.13 -22.97
C ALA A 336 35.27 -13.44 -22.52
N PRO A 337 34.14 -13.83 -23.13
CA PRO A 337 33.51 -15.12 -22.84
C PRO A 337 34.28 -16.27 -23.48
N ALA A 338 34.40 -17.39 -22.74
CA ALA A 338 35.04 -18.62 -23.21
C ALA A 338 34.20 -19.30 -24.33
N PRO A 339 34.86 -19.91 -25.34
CA PRO A 339 34.17 -20.60 -26.42
C PRO A 339 33.63 -21.96 -25.97
N LEU A 340 32.39 -22.27 -26.38
CA LEU A 340 31.74 -23.56 -26.22
C LEU A 340 32.43 -24.65 -27.08
N ALA A 341 32.76 -25.78 -26.46
CA ALA A 341 33.31 -26.95 -27.15
C ALA A 341 32.20 -27.65 -27.95
N PRO A 342 32.53 -28.24 -29.16
CA PRO A 342 31.56 -28.98 -29.94
C PRO A 342 31.28 -30.38 -29.32
N GLN A 343 29.99 -30.72 -29.18
CA GLN A 343 29.56 -32.10 -28.89
C GLN A 343 29.63 -32.91 -30.19
N SER A 344 30.45 -33.94 -30.19
CA SER A 344 30.54 -34.94 -31.25
C SER A 344 29.45 -36.00 -31.10
N ALA A 345 28.91 -36.38 -32.25
CA ALA A 345 27.93 -37.37 -32.66
C ALA A 345 27.46 -38.46 -31.71
#